data_1527ca29e1e2c1ff7aee32c134a762bb
#
_entry.id   1527ca29e1e2c1ff7aee32c134a762bb
#
_cell.length_a   1.000
_cell.length_b   1.000
_cell.length_c   1.000
_cell.angle_alpha   90.00
_cell.angle_beta   90.00
_cell.angle_gamma   90.00
#
_symmetry.space_group_name_H-M   'P 1'
#
loop_
_entity.id
_entity.type
_entity.pdbx_description
1 polymer ?
#
loop_
_entity_poly.entity_id
_entity_poly.type
_entity_poly.pdbx_seq_one_letter_code
_entity_poly.pdbx_strand_id
1 'polypeptide(L)'
;LNVICTEERIPMLEQIIFEETTTIGIRKNRVERSVLKRTFDTVRISEGEAKVKLCQVPGRDGVKSIQRCYPEYESVVQLCRASGKSYQEIYQEIVAVWYEKNRW
;
A
#
# COMPACT_ATOMS: atom_id res chain seq x y z
N LEU A 1 11.89 15.64 12.71
CA LEU A 1 12.16 14.69 11.63
C LEU A 1 12.13 13.27 12.16
N ASN A 2 11.32 12.43 11.55
CA ASN A 2 11.27 11.00 11.87
C ASN A 2 11.66 10.19 10.64
N VAL A 3 12.56 9.22 10.83
CA VAL A 3 13.01 8.35 9.76
C VAL A 3 12.84 6.90 10.19
N ILE A 4 12.23 6.10 9.35
CA ILE A 4 12.09 4.67 9.55
C ILE A 4 12.97 3.97 8.52
N CYS A 5 13.89 3.13 8.98
CA CYS A 5 14.84 2.47 8.11
C CYS A 5 15.31 1.14 8.69
N THR A 6 16.03 0.36 7.89
CA THR A 6 16.71 -0.84 8.36
C THR A 6 18.01 -0.46 9.11
N GLU A 7 18.48 -1.34 9.98
CA GLU A 7 19.72 -1.07 10.75
C GLU A 7 20.93 -0.80 9.85
N GLU A 8 21.00 -1.48 8.74
CA GLU A 8 22.11 -1.36 7.79
C GLU A 8 22.27 0.04 7.22
N ARG A 9 21.18 0.79 7.15
CA ARG A 9 21.15 2.15 6.60
C ARG A 9 21.38 3.23 7.62
N ILE A 10 21.41 2.89 8.91
CA ILE A 10 21.57 3.88 9.97
C ILE A 10 22.81 4.73 9.82
N PRO A 11 24.02 4.16 9.62
CA PRO A 11 25.22 5.00 9.53
C PRO A 11 25.16 6.03 8.42
N MET A 12 24.67 5.65 7.24
CA MET A 12 24.54 6.54 6.09
C MET A 12 23.52 7.65 6.36
N LEU A 13 22.38 7.30 6.93
CA LEU A 13 21.32 8.27 7.22
C LEU A 13 21.72 9.23 8.33
N GLU A 14 22.41 8.74 9.37
CA GLU A 14 22.91 9.60 10.43
C GLU A 14 23.92 10.61 9.90
N GLN A 15 24.80 10.20 9.00
CA GLN A 15 25.76 11.10 8.39
C GLN A 15 25.06 12.21 7.59
N ILE A 16 24.07 11.85 6.79
CA ILE A 16 23.29 12.84 6.04
C ILE A 16 22.59 13.84 6.98
N ILE A 17 21.98 13.34 8.04
CA ILE A 17 21.28 14.19 8.99
C ILE A 17 22.25 15.16 9.68
N PHE A 18 23.42 14.69 10.11
CA PHE A 18 24.41 15.53 10.77
C PHE A 18 25.04 16.54 9.81
N GLU A 19 25.21 16.19 8.53
CA GLU A 19 25.78 17.11 7.54
C GLU A 19 24.77 18.17 7.10
N GLU A 20 23.51 17.81 6.94
CA GLU A 20 22.50 18.67 6.32
C GLU A 20 21.63 19.41 7.34
N THR A 21 21.77 19.16 8.61
CA THR A 21 21.00 19.83 9.65
C THR A 21 21.91 20.31 10.77
N THR A 22 21.35 21.10 11.69
CA THR A 22 22.08 21.59 12.84
C THR A 22 21.95 20.71 14.07
N THR A 23 21.32 19.55 13.92
CA THR A 23 21.14 18.64 15.06
C THR A 23 22.48 18.11 15.59
N ILE A 24 22.57 17.93 16.89
CA ILE A 24 23.76 17.40 17.56
C ILE A 24 23.52 16.02 18.17
N GLY A 25 22.31 15.49 18.05
CA GLY A 25 21.97 14.18 18.57
C GLY A 25 20.80 13.56 17.84
N ILE A 26 20.80 12.23 17.81
CA ILE A 26 19.75 11.46 17.17
C ILE A 26 19.29 10.38 18.15
N ARG A 27 17.97 10.30 18.38
CA ARG A 27 17.37 9.20 19.12
C ARG A 27 17.06 8.06 18.19
N LYS A 28 17.37 6.86 18.63
CA LYS A 28 17.11 5.65 17.86
C LYS A 28 16.33 4.66 18.70
N ASN A 29 15.31 4.08 18.13
CA ASN A 29 14.53 3.02 18.75
C ASN A 29 14.34 1.92 17.76
N ARG A 30 14.45 0.68 18.23
CA ARG A 30 14.11 -0.48 17.43
C ARG A 30 12.62 -0.72 17.57
N VAL A 31 11.92 -0.84 16.45
CA VAL A 31 10.47 -1.06 16.45
C VAL A 31 10.13 -2.32 15.69
N GLU A 32 9.08 -2.98 16.12
CA GLU A 32 8.53 -4.13 15.42
C GLU A 32 7.26 -3.71 14.69
N ARG A 33 6.91 -4.46 13.67
CA ARG A 33 5.76 -4.16 12.85
C ARG A 33 4.98 -5.43 12.54
N SER A 34 3.67 -5.40 12.76
CA SER A 34 2.78 -6.45 12.29
C SER A 34 2.18 -6.05 10.96
N VAL A 35 2.20 -6.96 10.01
CA VAL A 35 1.62 -6.73 8.69
C VAL A 35 0.67 -7.85 8.34
N LEU A 36 -0.39 -7.51 7.62
CA LEU A 36 -1.30 -8.52 7.08
C LEU A 36 -0.62 -9.26 5.93
N LYS A 37 -0.94 -10.53 5.81
CA LYS A 37 -0.53 -11.31 4.66
C LYS A 37 -1.15 -10.68 3.41
N ARG A 38 -0.33 -10.46 2.39
CA ARG A 38 -0.76 -9.78 1.17
C ARG A 38 -0.32 -10.52 -0.08
N THR A 39 -1.15 -10.42 -1.10
CA THR A 39 -0.87 -10.92 -2.43
C THR A 39 -1.24 -9.85 -3.43
N PHE A 40 -0.97 -10.09 -4.70
CA PHE A 40 -1.26 -9.14 -5.77
C PHE A 40 -2.12 -9.81 -6.83
N ASP A 41 -2.94 -9.02 -7.50
CA ASP A 41 -3.78 -9.49 -8.59
C ASP A 41 -3.97 -8.36 -9.60
N THR A 42 -4.60 -8.68 -10.71
CA THR A 42 -4.92 -7.71 -11.75
C THR A 42 -6.43 -7.74 -11.98
N VAL A 43 -7.04 -6.56 -12.05
CA VAL A 43 -8.47 -6.41 -12.30
C VAL A 43 -8.66 -5.67 -13.61
N ARG A 44 -9.54 -6.19 -14.47
CA ARG A 44 -9.90 -5.52 -15.72
C ARG A 44 -11.24 -4.82 -15.56
N ILE A 45 -11.25 -3.53 -15.84
CA ILE A 45 -12.46 -2.72 -15.93
C ILE A 45 -12.59 -2.20 -17.37
N SER A 46 -13.70 -1.53 -17.69
CA SER A 46 -13.92 -1.02 -19.05
C SER A 46 -12.81 -0.07 -19.51
N GLU A 47 -12.18 0.66 -18.59
CA GLU A 47 -11.12 1.62 -18.90
C GLU A 47 -9.73 0.98 -19.07
N GLY A 48 -9.54 -0.26 -18.64
CA GLY A 48 -8.29 -0.98 -18.76
C GLY A 48 -7.99 -1.89 -17.58
N GLU A 49 -6.74 -2.27 -17.42
CA GLU A 49 -6.29 -3.15 -16.34
C GLU A 49 -5.67 -2.36 -15.22
N ALA A 50 -5.93 -2.78 -13.99
CA ALA A 50 -5.36 -2.20 -12.79
C ALA A 50 -4.76 -3.27 -11.91
N LYS A 51 -3.61 -2.96 -11.32
CA LYS A 51 -3.00 -3.81 -10.30
C LYS A 51 -3.63 -3.52 -8.96
N VAL A 52 -3.93 -4.58 -8.22
CA VAL A 52 -4.51 -4.48 -6.90
C VAL A 52 -3.68 -5.26 -5.90
N LYS A 53 -3.69 -4.79 -4.67
CA LYS A 53 -3.10 -5.47 -3.53
C LYS A 53 -4.24 -6.09 -2.73
N LEU A 54 -4.10 -7.36 -2.40
CA LEU A 54 -5.07 -8.09 -1.60
C LEU A 54 -4.48 -8.32 -0.22
N CYS A 55 -5.18 -7.89 0.80
CA CYS A 55 -4.78 -8.11 2.19
C CYS A 55 -5.74 -9.08 2.85
N GLN A 56 -5.19 -10.05 3.57
CA GLN A 56 -5.98 -11.03 4.29
C GLN A 56 -6.12 -10.60 5.74
N VAL A 57 -7.34 -10.31 6.15
CA VAL A 57 -7.66 -9.95 7.54
C VAL A 57 -8.07 -11.22 8.27
N PRO A 58 -7.35 -11.63 9.33
CA PRO A 58 -7.70 -12.85 10.07
C PRO A 58 -9.11 -12.75 10.68
N GLY A 59 -9.84 -13.87 10.63
CA GLY A 59 -11.12 -13.96 11.28
C GLY A 59 -10.97 -14.20 12.80
N ARG A 60 -12.06 -14.00 13.53
CA ARG A 60 -12.14 -14.25 14.98
C ARG A 60 -12.86 -15.58 15.22
N ASP A 61 -12.41 -16.31 16.22
CA ASP A 61 -13.16 -17.45 16.80
C ASP A 61 -13.76 -18.41 15.76
N GLY A 62 -12.95 -18.89 14.84
CA GLY A 62 -13.38 -19.82 13.81
C GLY A 62 -14.06 -19.20 12.60
N VAL A 63 -14.20 -17.88 12.58
CA VAL A 63 -14.69 -17.16 11.40
C VAL A 63 -13.58 -17.11 10.34
N LYS A 64 -13.94 -17.30 9.09
CA LYS A 64 -12.97 -17.25 7.99
C LYS A 64 -12.33 -15.87 7.88
N SER A 65 -11.07 -15.85 7.45
CA SER A 65 -10.40 -14.60 7.11
C SER A 65 -11.10 -13.91 5.94
N ILE A 66 -10.99 -12.59 5.90
CA ILE A 66 -11.59 -11.77 4.86
C ILE A 66 -10.47 -11.18 4.00
N GLN A 67 -10.64 -11.22 2.69
CA GLN A 67 -9.74 -10.49 1.79
C GLN A 67 -10.28 -9.10 1.51
N ARG A 68 -9.37 -8.13 1.50
CA ARG A 68 -9.67 -6.74 1.12
C ARG A 68 -8.84 -6.37 -0.10
N CYS A 69 -9.47 -5.69 -1.04
CA CYS A 69 -8.84 -5.26 -2.28
C CYS A 69 -8.47 -3.78 -2.19
N TYR A 70 -7.21 -3.48 -2.48
CA TYR A 70 -6.68 -2.12 -2.49
C TYR A 70 -6.05 -1.87 -3.87
N PRO A 71 -6.73 -1.13 -4.76
CA PRO A 71 -6.13 -0.75 -6.03
C PRO A 71 -4.85 0.05 -5.83
N GLU A 72 -3.83 -0.22 -6.64
CA GLU A 72 -2.57 0.50 -6.55
C GLU A 72 -2.71 1.90 -7.16
N TYR A 73 -2.14 2.89 -6.47
CA TYR A 73 -2.26 4.30 -6.83
C TYR A 73 -1.86 4.56 -8.28
N GLU A 74 -0.69 4.07 -8.70
CA GLU A 74 -0.21 4.29 -10.07
C GLU A 74 -1.15 3.74 -11.14
N SER A 75 -1.73 2.57 -10.90
CA SER A 75 -2.70 1.98 -11.82
C SER A 75 -3.96 2.84 -11.94
N VAL A 76 -4.48 3.31 -10.81
CA VAL A 76 -5.68 4.16 -10.80
C VAL A 76 -5.39 5.47 -11.53
N VAL A 77 -4.25 6.09 -11.28
CA VAL A 77 -3.88 7.36 -11.92
C VAL A 77 -3.77 7.21 -13.44
N GLN A 78 -3.14 6.12 -13.90
CA GLN A 78 -3.02 5.86 -15.34
C GLN A 78 -4.39 5.75 -16.01
N LEU A 79 -5.31 5.04 -15.39
CA LEU A 79 -6.67 4.87 -15.92
C LEU A 79 -7.47 6.18 -15.87
N CYS A 80 -7.26 7.00 -14.85
CA CYS A 80 -7.85 8.33 -14.78
C CYS A 80 -7.39 9.21 -15.95
N ARG A 81 -6.10 9.22 -16.23
CA ARG A 81 -5.52 10.00 -17.33
C ARG A 81 -6.04 9.54 -18.69
N ALA A 82 -6.18 8.23 -18.87
CA ALA A 82 -6.65 7.66 -20.13
C ALA A 82 -8.14 7.88 -20.35
N SER A 83 -8.96 7.92 -19.31
CA SER A 83 -10.43 7.95 -19.42
C SER A 83 -11.04 9.32 -19.14
N GLY A 84 -10.33 10.20 -18.44
CA GLY A 84 -10.89 11.47 -17.98
C GLY A 84 -11.77 11.36 -16.75
N LYS A 85 -11.94 10.15 -16.20
CA LYS A 85 -12.72 9.94 -14.98
C LYS A 85 -11.91 10.31 -13.75
N SER A 86 -12.61 10.60 -12.64
CA SER A 86 -11.96 10.95 -11.37
C SER A 86 -11.31 9.72 -10.72
N TYR A 87 -10.37 9.98 -9.81
CA TYR A 87 -9.71 8.92 -9.04
C TYR A 87 -10.73 8.07 -8.29
N GLN A 88 -11.70 8.70 -7.62
CA GLN A 88 -12.73 8.00 -6.86
C GLN A 88 -13.57 7.08 -7.73
N GLU A 89 -13.96 7.54 -8.92
CA GLU A 89 -14.74 6.74 -9.84
C GLU A 89 -13.99 5.48 -10.28
N ILE A 90 -12.73 5.65 -10.69
CA ILE A 90 -11.90 4.51 -11.13
C ILE A 90 -11.62 3.57 -9.97
N TYR A 91 -11.26 4.11 -8.80
CA TYR A 91 -10.99 3.30 -7.61
C TYR A 91 -12.19 2.43 -7.24
N GLN A 92 -13.37 3.03 -7.15
CA GLN A 92 -14.59 2.33 -6.79
C GLN A 92 -14.99 1.27 -7.83
N GLU A 93 -14.79 1.57 -9.10
CA GLU A 93 -15.06 0.64 -10.18
C GLU A 93 -14.18 -0.61 -10.08
N ILE A 94 -12.89 -0.43 -9.82
CA ILE A 94 -11.96 -1.55 -9.65
C ILE A 94 -12.36 -2.43 -8.46
N VAL A 95 -12.64 -1.80 -7.33
CA VAL A 95 -13.06 -2.52 -6.11
C VAL A 95 -14.35 -3.28 -6.34
N ALA A 96 -15.33 -2.66 -6.99
CA ALA A 96 -16.61 -3.30 -7.28
C ALA A 96 -16.44 -4.53 -8.17
N VAL A 97 -15.64 -4.44 -9.22
CA VAL A 97 -15.39 -5.56 -10.14
C VAL A 97 -14.68 -6.69 -9.41
N TRP A 98 -13.68 -6.36 -8.57
CA TRP A 98 -12.97 -7.40 -7.83
C TRP A 98 -13.88 -8.16 -6.89
N TYR A 99 -14.68 -7.45 -6.09
CA TYR A 99 -15.62 -8.09 -5.15
C TYR A 99 -16.72 -8.87 -5.87
N GLU A 100 -17.17 -8.41 -7.01
CA GLU A 100 -18.12 -9.13 -7.84
C GLU A 100 -17.58 -10.50 -8.27
N LYS A 101 -16.34 -10.54 -8.73
CA LYS A 101 -15.67 -11.77 -9.17
C LYS A 101 -15.34 -12.72 -8.02
N ASN A 102 -15.14 -12.20 -6.83
CA ASN A 102 -14.62 -12.96 -5.68
C ASN A 102 -15.64 -13.05 -4.54
N ARG A 103 -16.89 -13.15 -4.89
CA ARG A 103 -18.00 -13.20 -3.95
C ARG A 103 -18.00 -14.39 -3.00
N TRP A 104 -17.26 -15.41 -3.30
CA TRP A 104 -17.30 -16.69 -2.59
C TRP A 104 -16.15 -16.89 -1.63
#